data_3a65336232924111693bcbc09620085c
#
_entry.id   3a65336232924111693bcbc09620085c
#
_cell.length_a   1.000
_cell.length_b   1.000
_cell.length_c   1.000
_cell.angle_alpha   90.00
_cell.angle_beta   90.00
_cell.angle_gamma   90.00
#
_symmetry.space_group_name_H-M   'P 1'
#
loop_
_entity.id
_entity.type
_entity.pdbx_description
1 polymer ?
#
loop_
_entity_poly.entity_id
_entity_poly.type
_entity_poly.pdbx_seq_one_letter_code
_entity_poly.pdbx_strand_id
1 'polypeptide(L)'
;YWWFLVSLLGALLVFLLFVQGGNSLLFTLGRTHEERTMLVNSTGRKWEFTFTTLVTFGGAFFASFPLFYSTSFGGAYWLWMIILFTFVLQAVSYEFQSKLGNILGKRTYQWFLVINGVVGPLLLGGAVATFFTGSNFLVNKGNMGNELMPVISSWANGWHGLDALTNPWNLVLGFAVLFLARILGNLYFINNIRDKELIPHCRCQLITDTIPFLILFLAFVIHTLLLSLIHI
;
A
#
# COMPACT_ATOMS: atom_id res chain seq x y z
N TYR A 1 14.19 -22.26 -4.11
CA TYR A 1 13.27 -22.26 -2.96
C TYR A 1 12.94 -20.83 -2.53
N TRP A 2 13.92 -19.96 -2.27
CA TRP A 2 13.71 -18.60 -1.78
C TRP A 2 12.84 -17.75 -2.72
N TRP A 3 13.08 -17.82 -4.03
CA TRP A 3 12.23 -17.14 -5.02
C TRP A 3 10.76 -17.52 -4.89
N PHE A 4 10.49 -18.82 -4.75
CA PHE A 4 9.14 -19.33 -4.60
C PHE A 4 8.50 -18.84 -3.30
N LEU A 5 9.19 -18.97 -2.17
CA LEU A 5 8.68 -18.58 -0.85
C LEU A 5 8.40 -17.08 -0.78
N VAL A 6 9.34 -16.25 -1.24
CA VAL A 6 9.19 -14.80 -1.23
C VAL A 6 8.08 -14.37 -2.17
N SER A 7 7.97 -14.95 -3.36
CA SER A 7 6.89 -14.64 -4.31
C SER A 7 5.52 -15.04 -3.78
N LEU A 8 5.41 -16.20 -3.12
CA LEU A 8 4.17 -16.64 -2.50
C LEU A 8 3.74 -15.71 -1.37
N LEU A 9 4.66 -15.35 -0.47
CA LEU A 9 4.40 -14.39 0.60
C LEU A 9 4.01 -13.02 0.04
N GLY A 10 4.72 -12.56 -1.01
CA GLY A 10 4.40 -11.31 -1.68
C GLY A 10 3.02 -11.30 -2.31
N ALA A 11 2.63 -12.38 -2.99
CA ALA A 11 1.30 -12.50 -3.60
C ALA A 11 0.18 -12.48 -2.54
N LEU A 12 0.35 -13.19 -1.43
CA LEU A 12 -0.59 -13.16 -0.31
C LEU A 12 -0.66 -11.76 0.32
N LEU A 13 0.49 -11.12 0.51
CA LEU A 13 0.57 -9.79 1.08
C LEU A 13 -0.13 -8.75 0.21
N VAL A 14 0.06 -8.77 -1.11
CA VAL A 14 -0.60 -7.85 -2.05
C VAL A 14 -2.11 -7.93 -1.91
N PHE A 15 -2.68 -9.14 -1.89
CA PHE A 15 -4.10 -9.34 -1.69
C PHE A 15 -4.57 -8.78 -0.33
N LEU A 16 -3.87 -9.12 0.74
CA LEU A 16 -4.23 -8.70 2.10
C LEU A 16 -4.17 -7.17 2.27
N LEU A 17 -3.12 -6.53 1.74
CA LEU A 17 -2.95 -5.07 1.76
C LEU A 17 -4.04 -4.36 0.96
N PHE A 18 -4.36 -4.86 -0.22
CA PHE A 18 -5.37 -4.23 -1.06
C PHE A 18 -6.77 -4.31 -0.45
N VAL A 19 -7.11 -5.42 0.20
CA VAL A 19 -8.39 -5.48 0.92
C VAL A 19 -8.47 -4.46 2.06
N GLN A 20 -7.35 -4.12 2.71
CA GLN A 20 -7.31 -3.04 3.71
C GLN A 20 -7.60 -1.66 3.11
N GLY A 21 -7.42 -1.49 1.80
CA GLY A 21 -7.86 -0.28 1.08
C GLY A 21 -9.37 0.00 1.19
N GLY A 22 -10.17 -1.01 1.56
CA GLY A 22 -11.58 -0.83 1.92
C GLY A 22 -11.82 0.15 3.06
N ASN A 23 -10.81 0.40 3.91
CA ASN A 23 -10.89 1.42 4.97
C ASN A 23 -11.12 2.83 4.41
N SER A 24 -10.63 3.13 3.20
CA SER A 24 -10.88 4.40 2.52
C SER A 24 -12.36 4.63 2.18
N LEU A 25 -13.14 3.56 2.12
CA LEU A 25 -14.57 3.58 1.78
C LEU A 25 -15.48 3.78 3.00
N LEU A 26 -14.91 3.85 4.21
CA LEU A 26 -15.65 3.82 5.47
C LEU A 26 -16.75 4.89 5.56
N PHE A 27 -16.46 6.12 5.16
CA PHE A 27 -17.43 7.21 5.16
C PHE A 27 -18.23 7.32 3.86
N THR A 28 -17.78 6.69 2.79
CA THR A 28 -18.48 6.68 1.50
C THR A 28 -19.61 5.65 1.53
N LEU A 29 -19.34 4.46 2.04
CA LEU A 29 -20.31 3.36 2.13
C LEU A 29 -21.12 3.41 3.43
N GLY A 30 -20.44 3.66 4.57
CA GLY A 30 -21.05 3.66 5.90
C GLY A 30 -21.73 4.99 6.23
N ARG A 31 -22.99 5.13 5.91
CA ARG A 31 -23.81 6.31 6.22
C ARG A 31 -24.22 6.34 7.67
N THR A 32 -24.65 5.20 8.22
CA THR A 32 -25.06 5.05 9.61
C THR A 32 -23.88 4.62 10.49
N HIS A 33 -24.06 4.70 11.80
CA HIS A 33 -23.07 4.23 12.76
C HIS A 33 -22.92 2.70 12.72
N GLU A 34 -24.01 2.00 12.50
CA GLU A 34 -24.06 0.53 12.43
C GLU A 34 -23.33 0.02 11.18
N GLU A 35 -23.60 0.62 10.01
CA GLU A 35 -22.90 0.28 8.77
C GLU A 35 -21.39 0.47 8.90
N ARG A 36 -20.93 1.59 9.48
CA ARG A 36 -19.50 1.82 9.73
C ARG A 36 -18.90 0.79 10.66
N THR A 37 -19.64 0.38 11.68
CA THR A 37 -19.18 -0.66 12.61
C THR A 37 -19.08 -2.01 11.91
N MET A 38 -19.99 -2.36 11.01
CA MET A 38 -19.92 -3.57 10.20
C MET A 38 -18.70 -3.56 9.26
N LEU A 39 -18.44 -2.44 8.58
CA LEU A 39 -17.27 -2.28 7.70
C LEU A 39 -15.97 -2.42 8.49
N VAL A 40 -15.83 -1.71 9.61
CA VAL A 40 -14.64 -1.79 10.47
C VAL A 40 -14.42 -3.19 11.02
N ASN A 41 -15.48 -3.86 11.49
CA ASN A 41 -15.38 -5.24 11.98
C ASN A 41 -14.98 -6.23 10.88
N SER A 42 -15.43 -6.00 9.63
CA SER A 42 -15.08 -6.84 8.50
C SER A 42 -13.58 -6.78 8.17
N THR A 43 -13.00 -5.59 8.07
CA THR A 43 -11.56 -5.42 7.82
C THR A 43 -10.72 -5.70 9.07
N GLY A 44 -11.24 -5.38 10.25
CA GLY A 44 -10.57 -5.55 11.53
C GLY A 44 -10.29 -7.01 11.90
N ARG A 45 -11.10 -7.97 11.41
CA ARG A 45 -10.87 -9.40 11.68
C ARG A 45 -9.60 -9.97 11.09
N LYS A 46 -9.00 -9.30 10.13
CA LYS A 46 -7.81 -9.80 9.42
C LYS A 46 -6.62 -8.85 9.43
N TRP A 47 -6.72 -7.72 10.12
CA TRP A 47 -5.62 -6.75 10.14
C TRP A 47 -4.34 -7.34 10.75
N GLU A 48 -4.45 -8.13 11.81
CA GLU A 48 -3.31 -8.80 12.44
C GLU A 48 -2.61 -9.75 11.47
N PHE A 49 -3.38 -10.56 10.73
CA PHE A 49 -2.84 -11.47 9.74
C PHE A 49 -2.14 -10.71 8.60
N THR A 50 -2.72 -9.59 8.16
CA THR A 50 -2.11 -8.71 7.15
C THR A 50 -0.77 -8.16 7.66
N PHE A 51 -0.74 -7.66 8.89
CA PHE A 51 0.47 -7.09 9.47
C PHE A 51 1.55 -8.14 9.70
N THR A 52 1.19 -9.30 10.22
CA THR A 52 2.11 -10.44 10.41
C THR A 52 2.70 -10.89 9.08
N THR A 53 1.88 -10.97 8.02
CA THR A 53 2.34 -11.33 6.67
C THR A 53 3.30 -10.26 6.12
N LEU A 54 3.05 -8.97 6.37
CA LEU A 54 3.93 -7.88 5.97
C LEU A 54 5.31 -8.01 6.63
N VAL A 55 5.36 -8.25 7.93
CA VAL A 55 6.62 -8.41 8.69
C VAL A 55 7.37 -9.67 8.21
N THR A 56 6.65 -10.77 8.02
CA THR A 56 7.23 -12.03 7.53
C THR A 56 7.80 -11.87 6.13
N PHE A 57 7.07 -11.20 5.23
CA PHE A 57 7.56 -10.89 3.88
C PHE A 57 8.81 -10.00 3.92
N GLY A 58 8.81 -8.93 4.73
CA GLY A 58 9.96 -8.04 4.89
C GLY A 58 11.20 -8.78 5.40
N GLY A 59 11.04 -9.66 6.40
CA GLY A 59 12.12 -10.50 6.93
C GLY A 59 12.65 -11.52 5.91
N ALA A 60 11.77 -12.20 5.19
CA ALA A 60 12.14 -13.13 4.13
C ALA A 60 12.84 -12.43 2.95
N PHE A 61 12.38 -11.22 2.63
CA PHE A 61 12.97 -10.38 1.58
C PHE A 61 14.38 -9.90 1.98
N PHE A 62 14.56 -9.47 3.23
CA PHE A 62 15.88 -9.12 3.78
C PHE A 62 16.86 -10.29 3.70
N ALA A 63 16.43 -11.48 4.12
CA ALA A 63 17.28 -12.66 4.11
C ALA A 63 17.66 -13.12 2.70
N SER A 64 16.75 -12.99 1.73
CA SER A 64 16.91 -13.50 0.36
C SER A 64 17.59 -12.52 -0.58
N PHE A 65 17.32 -11.21 -0.40
CA PHE A 65 17.76 -10.15 -1.31
C PHE A 65 18.32 -8.93 -0.53
N PRO A 66 19.43 -9.10 0.22
CA PRO A 66 19.92 -8.08 1.15
C PRO A 66 20.31 -6.77 0.45
N LEU A 67 20.87 -6.82 -0.75
CA LEU A 67 21.24 -5.62 -1.52
C LEU A 67 20.01 -4.82 -1.95
N PHE A 68 19.00 -5.49 -2.45
CA PHE A 68 17.75 -4.83 -2.83
C PHE A 68 17.05 -4.24 -1.60
N TYR A 69 17.02 -5.01 -0.50
CA TYR A 69 16.43 -4.54 0.74
C TYR A 69 17.14 -3.29 1.27
N SER A 70 18.46 -3.28 1.31
CA SER A 70 19.23 -2.13 1.79
C SER A 70 19.03 -0.90 0.91
N THR A 71 18.94 -1.06 -0.40
CA THR A 71 18.74 0.06 -1.34
C THR A 71 17.31 0.58 -1.29
N SER A 72 16.32 -0.30 -1.29
CA SER A 72 14.90 0.07 -1.32
C SER A 72 14.41 0.53 0.05
N PHE A 73 14.51 -0.32 1.08
CA PHE A 73 13.98 0.00 2.41
C PHE A 73 14.92 0.92 3.21
N GLY A 74 16.22 0.67 3.15
CA GLY A 74 17.21 1.51 3.82
C GLY A 74 17.48 2.82 3.09
N GLY A 75 17.55 2.79 1.76
CA GLY A 75 17.80 3.99 0.93
C GLY A 75 16.59 4.91 0.86
N ALA A 76 15.41 4.39 0.59
CA ALA A 76 14.16 5.13 0.47
C ALA A 76 13.40 5.24 1.80
N TYR A 77 14.09 5.39 2.92
CA TYR A 77 13.52 5.24 4.26
C TYR A 77 12.39 6.23 4.57
N TRP A 78 12.38 7.46 4.08
CA TRP A 78 11.30 8.40 4.35
C TRP A 78 9.97 7.93 3.77
N LEU A 79 9.98 7.41 2.56
CA LEU A 79 8.77 6.85 1.93
C LEU A 79 8.22 5.68 2.75
N TRP A 80 9.11 4.76 3.14
CA TRP A 80 8.73 3.58 3.93
C TRP A 80 8.32 3.94 5.36
N MET A 81 8.92 4.97 5.97
CA MET A 81 8.52 5.46 7.28
C MET A 81 7.09 6.01 7.27
N ILE A 82 6.71 6.77 6.23
CA ILE A 82 5.34 7.27 6.12
C ILE A 82 4.36 6.10 5.93
N ILE A 83 4.68 5.13 5.06
CA ILE A 83 3.87 3.93 4.88
C ILE A 83 3.71 3.20 6.22
N LEU A 84 4.80 2.91 6.92
CA LEU A 84 4.78 2.25 8.24
C LEU A 84 3.92 3.03 9.24
N PHE A 85 4.05 4.34 9.30
CA PHE A 85 3.26 5.18 10.19
C PHE A 85 1.76 5.07 9.92
N THR A 86 1.34 4.98 8.65
CA THR A 86 -0.08 4.75 8.32
C THR A 86 -0.58 3.39 8.84
N PHE A 87 0.26 2.35 8.82
CA PHE A 87 -0.09 1.03 9.39
C PHE A 87 -0.14 1.05 10.91
N VAL A 88 0.71 1.84 11.57
CA VAL A 88 0.63 2.04 13.02
C VAL A 88 -0.69 2.72 13.39
N LEU A 89 -1.09 3.78 12.66
CA LEU A 89 -2.39 4.43 12.85
C LEU A 89 -3.55 3.45 12.66
N GLN A 90 -3.47 2.56 11.68
CA GLN A 90 -4.46 1.51 11.44
C GLN A 90 -4.56 0.54 12.62
N ALA A 91 -3.43 0.02 13.10
CA ALA A 91 -3.37 -0.91 14.22
C ALA A 91 -3.98 -0.31 15.50
N VAL A 92 -3.54 0.90 15.85
CA VAL A 92 -4.07 1.67 16.98
C VAL A 92 -5.58 1.88 16.85
N SER A 93 -6.06 2.14 15.63
CA SER A 93 -7.48 2.39 15.40
C SER A 93 -8.34 1.15 15.62
N TYR A 94 -7.91 -0.02 15.14
CA TYR A 94 -8.66 -1.25 15.37
C TYR A 94 -8.70 -1.64 16.86
N GLU A 95 -7.58 -1.45 17.58
CA GLU A 95 -7.49 -1.84 18.98
C GLU A 95 -8.21 -0.88 19.93
N PHE A 96 -8.13 0.43 19.71
CA PHE A 96 -8.54 1.40 20.73
C PHE A 96 -9.87 2.10 20.48
N GLN A 97 -10.45 2.03 19.25
CA GLN A 97 -11.69 2.76 18.94
C GLN A 97 -12.89 2.36 19.79
N SER A 98 -12.95 1.13 20.31
CA SER A 98 -14.06 0.59 21.09
C SER A 98 -13.73 0.37 22.56
N LYS A 99 -12.52 0.70 23.01
CA LYS A 99 -12.14 0.53 24.43
C LYS A 99 -12.73 1.61 25.32
N LEU A 100 -13.05 1.20 26.57
CA LEU A 100 -13.47 2.13 27.62
C LEU A 100 -12.29 3.10 27.92
N GLY A 101 -12.58 4.38 28.07
CA GLY A 101 -11.56 5.41 28.27
C GLY A 101 -10.97 5.99 26.98
N ASN A 102 -11.61 5.76 25.84
CA ASN A 102 -11.23 6.37 24.58
C ASN A 102 -11.35 7.90 24.62
N ILE A 103 -10.20 8.58 24.70
CA ILE A 103 -10.12 10.06 24.81
C ILE A 103 -10.34 10.73 23.46
N LEU A 104 -9.90 10.12 22.35
CA LEU A 104 -9.94 10.72 21.01
C LEU A 104 -11.31 10.58 20.31
N GLY A 105 -12.14 9.67 20.80
CA GLY A 105 -13.45 9.39 20.21
C GLY A 105 -13.40 8.49 18.97
N LYS A 106 -14.43 7.66 18.75
CA LYS A 106 -14.52 6.69 17.65
C LYS A 106 -14.29 7.30 16.27
N ARG A 107 -14.79 8.52 16.02
CA ARG A 107 -14.70 9.18 14.73
C ARG A 107 -13.27 9.50 14.33
N THR A 108 -12.41 9.86 15.28
CA THR A 108 -10.98 10.13 15.04
C THR A 108 -10.25 8.87 14.59
N TYR A 109 -10.49 7.74 15.26
CA TYR A 109 -9.90 6.47 14.86
C TYR A 109 -10.42 6.00 13.49
N GLN A 110 -11.68 6.26 13.16
CA GLN A 110 -12.20 5.97 11.82
C GLN A 110 -11.51 6.81 10.75
N TRP A 111 -11.16 8.07 11.04
CA TRP A 111 -10.34 8.89 10.14
C TRP A 111 -8.92 8.35 9.98
N PHE A 112 -8.31 7.82 11.02
CA PHE A 112 -7.00 7.16 10.91
C PHE A 112 -7.06 5.93 10.00
N LEU A 113 -8.14 5.15 10.05
CA LEU A 113 -8.36 4.05 9.11
C LEU A 113 -8.48 4.55 7.67
N VAL A 114 -9.20 5.65 7.43
CA VAL A 114 -9.32 6.25 6.10
C VAL A 114 -7.95 6.76 5.61
N ILE A 115 -7.18 7.43 6.46
CA ILE A 115 -5.81 7.87 6.11
C ILE A 115 -4.95 6.69 5.67
N ASN A 116 -4.96 5.60 6.44
CA ASN A 116 -4.23 4.40 6.03
C ASN A 116 -4.76 3.83 4.70
N GLY A 117 -6.08 3.74 4.53
CA GLY A 117 -6.71 3.20 3.32
C GLY A 117 -6.48 4.04 2.07
N VAL A 118 -6.09 5.31 2.20
CA VAL A 118 -5.76 6.21 1.08
C VAL A 118 -4.25 6.31 0.89
N VAL A 119 -3.52 6.72 1.93
CA VAL A 119 -2.09 7.02 1.84
C VAL A 119 -1.26 5.75 1.63
N GLY A 120 -1.62 4.64 2.30
CA GLY A 120 -0.91 3.37 2.15
C GLY A 120 -0.85 2.89 0.70
N PRO A 121 -1.98 2.63 0.04
CA PRO A 121 -2.00 2.19 -1.36
C PRO A 121 -1.38 3.20 -2.33
N LEU A 122 -1.61 4.50 -2.11
CA LEU A 122 -1.05 5.56 -2.96
C LEU A 122 0.48 5.53 -2.95
N LEU A 123 1.09 5.50 -1.77
CA LEU A 123 2.54 5.47 -1.62
C LEU A 123 3.16 4.15 -2.07
N LEU A 124 2.50 3.03 -1.81
CA LEU A 124 2.93 1.71 -2.31
C LEU A 124 2.90 1.67 -3.83
N GLY A 125 1.84 2.19 -4.45
CA GLY A 125 1.75 2.29 -5.91
C GLY A 125 2.81 3.21 -6.50
N GLY A 126 3.09 4.36 -5.87
CA GLY A 126 4.18 5.25 -6.24
C GLY A 126 5.56 4.59 -6.11
N ALA A 127 5.80 3.81 -5.04
CA ALA A 127 7.03 3.03 -4.87
C ALA A 127 7.20 1.97 -5.97
N VAL A 128 6.13 1.24 -6.30
CA VAL A 128 6.16 0.24 -7.39
C VAL A 128 6.39 0.90 -8.75
N ALA A 129 5.85 2.09 -8.98
CA ALA A 129 6.05 2.83 -10.22
C ALA A 129 7.54 3.11 -10.50
N THR A 130 8.36 3.31 -9.46
CA THR A 130 9.80 3.56 -9.62
C THR A 130 10.57 2.41 -10.25
N PHE A 131 10.03 1.18 -10.25
CA PHE A 131 10.63 0.06 -11.01
C PHE A 131 10.57 0.28 -12.52
N PHE A 132 9.62 1.09 -12.99
CA PHE A 132 9.42 1.39 -14.41
C PHE A 132 10.00 2.76 -14.79
N THR A 133 9.93 3.74 -13.90
CA THR A 133 10.36 5.11 -14.15
C THR A 133 11.78 5.41 -13.67
N GLY A 134 12.36 4.51 -12.87
CA GLY A 134 13.67 4.69 -12.25
C GLY A 134 13.62 5.38 -10.89
N SER A 135 14.72 5.26 -10.15
CA SER A 135 14.93 5.84 -8.81
C SER A 135 16.30 6.48 -8.70
N ASN A 136 16.44 7.48 -7.85
CA ASN A 136 17.68 8.25 -7.67
C ASN A 136 18.64 7.58 -6.66
N PHE A 137 19.16 6.40 -7.00
CA PHE A 137 20.20 5.76 -6.20
C PHE A 137 21.48 5.54 -7.04
N LEU A 138 22.62 5.53 -6.37
CA LEU A 138 23.93 5.29 -6.95
C LEU A 138 24.46 3.93 -6.51
N VAL A 139 25.00 3.17 -7.44
CA VAL A 139 25.64 1.87 -7.16
C VAL A 139 27.14 1.98 -7.39
N ASN A 140 27.91 1.81 -6.32
CA ASN A 140 29.37 1.78 -6.37
C ASN A 140 29.86 0.33 -6.32
N LYS A 141 30.08 -0.26 -7.49
CA LYS A 141 30.58 -1.65 -7.60
C LYS A 141 32.04 -1.80 -7.12
N GLY A 142 32.83 -0.72 -7.14
CA GLY A 142 34.22 -0.74 -6.68
C GLY A 142 34.37 -0.95 -5.18
N ASN A 143 33.30 -0.72 -4.41
CA ASN A 143 33.32 -0.88 -2.96
C ASN A 143 33.00 -2.29 -2.47
N MET A 144 32.76 -3.25 -3.38
CA MET A 144 32.48 -4.66 -3.04
C MET A 144 33.63 -5.35 -2.29
N GLY A 145 34.88 -4.90 -2.47
CA GLY A 145 36.06 -5.44 -1.79
C GLY A 145 36.41 -4.74 -0.48
N ASN A 146 35.61 -3.80 -0.02
CA ASN A 146 35.87 -3.07 1.21
C ASN A 146 35.23 -3.78 2.40
N GLU A 147 36.06 -4.52 3.16
CA GLU A 147 35.59 -5.29 4.32
C GLU A 147 35.14 -4.39 5.50
N LEU A 148 35.63 -3.16 5.59
CA LEU A 148 35.33 -2.24 6.70
C LEU A 148 34.02 -1.49 6.53
N MET A 149 33.67 -1.09 5.30
CA MET A 149 32.44 -0.39 4.98
C MET A 149 31.91 -0.80 3.59
N PRO A 150 31.26 -1.95 3.45
CA PRO A 150 30.78 -2.46 2.16
C PRO A 150 29.49 -1.74 1.72
N VAL A 151 29.51 -0.41 1.68
CA VAL A 151 28.37 0.39 1.17
C VAL A 151 28.42 0.36 -0.36
N ILE A 152 27.57 -0.48 -0.94
CA ILE A 152 27.50 -0.68 -2.40
C ILE A 152 26.50 0.28 -3.03
N SER A 153 25.41 0.61 -2.34
CA SER A 153 24.38 1.52 -2.83
C SER A 153 24.09 2.64 -1.84
N SER A 154 23.89 3.83 -2.37
CA SER A 154 23.51 5.00 -1.59
C SER A 154 22.46 5.82 -2.35
N TRP A 155 21.60 6.53 -1.62
CA TRP A 155 20.64 7.43 -2.24
C TRP A 155 21.35 8.70 -2.72
N ALA A 156 21.03 9.15 -3.94
CA ALA A 156 21.73 10.29 -4.57
C ALA A 156 21.36 11.65 -3.97
N ASN A 157 20.19 11.75 -3.34
CA ASN A 157 19.67 12.99 -2.77
C ASN A 157 19.15 12.81 -1.34
N GLY A 158 18.95 13.92 -0.61
CA GLY A 158 18.45 13.92 0.77
C GLY A 158 16.94 13.61 0.91
N TRP A 159 16.21 13.38 -0.19
CA TRP A 159 14.79 13.07 -0.17
C TRP A 159 14.50 11.61 0.14
N HIS A 160 15.48 10.73 0.02
CA HIS A 160 15.40 9.31 0.42
C HIS A 160 14.06 8.65 0.09
N GLY A 161 13.69 8.64 -1.19
CA GLY A 161 12.49 8.00 -1.72
C GLY A 161 11.27 8.91 -1.87
N LEU A 162 11.19 10.07 -1.21
CA LEU A 162 10.09 11.01 -1.43
C LEU A 162 10.14 11.65 -2.83
N ASP A 163 11.30 11.66 -3.47
CA ASP A 163 11.49 12.06 -4.85
C ASP A 163 10.68 11.20 -5.84
N ALA A 164 10.31 9.98 -5.48
CA ALA A 164 9.38 9.17 -6.25
C ALA A 164 8.03 9.88 -6.49
N LEU A 165 7.58 10.71 -5.55
CA LEU A 165 6.31 11.42 -5.64
C LEU A 165 6.40 12.68 -6.51
N THR A 166 7.59 13.14 -6.88
CA THR A 166 7.75 14.28 -7.78
C THR A 166 7.48 13.93 -9.23
N ASN A 167 7.59 12.66 -9.59
CA ASN A 167 7.27 12.18 -10.93
C ASN A 167 5.74 11.97 -11.06
N PRO A 168 5.07 12.70 -11.97
CA PRO A 168 3.62 12.60 -12.13
C PRO A 168 3.14 11.19 -12.52
N TRP A 169 3.95 10.43 -13.26
CA TRP A 169 3.60 9.06 -13.65
C TRP A 169 3.62 8.08 -12.48
N ASN A 170 4.47 8.31 -11.49
CA ASN A 170 4.46 7.54 -10.26
C ASN A 170 3.17 7.80 -9.46
N LEU A 171 2.70 9.04 -9.45
CA LEU A 171 1.41 9.39 -8.86
C LEU A 171 0.23 8.77 -9.62
N VAL A 172 0.29 8.74 -10.96
CA VAL A 172 -0.74 8.09 -11.78
C VAL A 172 -0.90 6.62 -11.39
N LEU A 173 0.22 5.87 -11.28
CA LEU A 173 0.15 4.48 -10.80
C LEU A 173 -0.27 4.41 -9.33
N GLY A 174 0.19 5.32 -8.48
CA GLY A 174 -0.22 5.42 -7.09
C GLY A 174 -1.74 5.54 -6.94
N PHE A 175 -2.37 6.43 -7.69
CA PHE A 175 -3.84 6.57 -7.72
C PHE A 175 -4.52 5.35 -8.33
N ALA A 176 -3.96 4.74 -9.38
CA ALA A 176 -4.49 3.49 -9.91
C ALA A 176 -4.53 2.38 -8.86
N VAL A 177 -3.43 2.21 -8.09
CA VAL A 177 -3.34 1.23 -6.99
C VAL A 177 -4.32 1.57 -5.87
N LEU A 178 -4.53 2.85 -5.55
CA LEU A 178 -5.54 3.27 -4.59
C LEU A 178 -6.95 2.82 -5.02
N PHE A 179 -7.34 3.10 -6.27
CA PHE A 179 -8.65 2.66 -6.78
C PHE A 179 -8.76 1.13 -6.84
N LEU A 180 -7.69 0.42 -7.21
CA LEU A 180 -7.66 -1.05 -7.17
C LEU A 180 -7.87 -1.58 -5.76
N ALA A 181 -7.23 -0.98 -4.76
CA ALA A 181 -7.41 -1.35 -3.36
C ALA A 181 -8.84 -1.11 -2.88
N ARG A 182 -9.48 0.00 -3.31
CA ARG A 182 -10.91 0.27 -3.04
C ARG A 182 -11.82 -0.77 -3.69
N ILE A 183 -11.55 -1.14 -4.95
CA ILE A 183 -12.29 -2.19 -5.67
C ILE A 183 -12.21 -3.52 -4.91
N LEU A 184 -11.00 -3.97 -4.56
CA LEU A 184 -10.80 -5.24 -3.87
C LEU A 184 -11.37 -5.22 -2.45
N GLY A 185 -11.23 -4.11 -1.72
CA GLY A 185 -11.87 -3.91 -0.42
C GLY A 185 -13.39 -3.96 -0.50
N ASN A 186 -13.96 -3.35 -1.52
CA ASN A 186 -15.40 -3.34 -1.76
C ASN A 186 -15.95 -4.72 -2.13
N LEU A 187 -15.26 -5.45 -3.02
CA LEU A 187 -15.59 -6.85 -3.32
C LEU A 187 -15.54 -7.74 -2.07
N TYR A 188 -14.55 -7.50 -1.21
CA TYR A 188 -14.46 -8.19 0.08
C TYR A 188 -15.67 -7.89 0.98
N PHE A 189 -16.13 -6.64 1.04
CA PHE A 189 -17.33 -6.27 1.79
C PHE A 189 -18.57 -6.96 1.24
N ILE A 190 -18.78 -6.96 -0.08
CA ILE A 190 -19.91 -7.64 -0.73
C ILE A 190 -19.94 -9.14 -0.39
N ASN A 191 -18.77 -9.78 -0.31
CA ASN A 191 -18.67 -11.21 -0.02
C ASN A 191 -18.83 -11.53 1.48
N ASN A 192 -18.44 -10.63 2.36
CA ASN A 192 -18.34 -10.89 3.80
C ASN A 192 -19.52 -10.31 4.62
N ILE A 193 -20.15 -9.24 4.14
CA ILE A 193 -21.25 -8.57 4.84
C ILE A 193 -22.57 -8.96 4.16
N ARG A 194 -23.54 -9.43 4.99
CA ARG A 194 -24.89 -9.78 4.53
C ARG A 194 -25.90 -8.73 4.99
N ASP A 195 -25.80 -7.54 4.43
CA ASP A 195 -26.72 -6.44 4.70
C ASP A 195 -27.43 -6.00 3.43
N LYS A 196 -28.78 -5.85 3.49
CA LYS A 196 -29.60 -5.55 2.32
C LYS A 196 -29.50 -4.10 1.85
N GLU A 197 -29.14 -3.18 2.73
CA GLU A 197 -29.02 -1.76 2.42
C GLU A 197 -27.59 -1.41 1.95
N LEU A 198 -26.59 -2.02 2.55
CA LEU A 198 -25.19 -1.75 2.25
C LEU A 198 -24.75 -2.34 0.91
N ILE A 199 -25.20 -3.54 0.53
CA ILE A 199 -24.77 -4.22 -0.70
C ILE A 199 -25.06 -3.42 -1.98
N PRO A 200 -26.24 -2.79 -2.19
CA PRO A 200 -26.49 -1.95 -3.36
C PRO A 200 -25.51 -0.75 -3.45
N HIS A 201 -25.20 -0.10 -2.31
CA HIS A 201 -24.22 0.97 -2.27
C HIS A 201 -22.82 0.49 -2.65
N CYS A 202 -22.41 -0.69 -2.16
CA CYS A 202 -21.15 -1.33 -2.54
C CYS A 202 -21.08 -1.59 -4.05
N ARG A 203 -22.15 -2.09 -4.67
CA ARG A 203 -22.18 -2.35 -6.13
C ARG A 203 -22.08 -1.07 -6.94
N CYS A 204 -22.76 -0.01 -6.55
CA CYS A 204 -22.65 1.29 -7.22
C CYS A 204 -21.23 1.86 -7.09
N GLN A 205 -20.66 1.82 -5.89
CA GLN A 205 -19.30 2.28 -5.64
C GLN A 205 -18.24 1.48 -6.41
N LEU A 206 -18.47 0.17 -6.61
CA LEU A 206 -17.58 -0.67 -7.40
C LEU A 206 -17.43 -0.16 -8.83
N ILE A 207 -18.55 0.19 -9.49
CA ILE A 207 -18.54 0.75 -10.85
C ILE A 207 -17.83 2.11 -10.86
N THR A 208 -18.14 2.97 -9.89
CA THR A 208 -17.54 4.32 -9.76
C THR A 208 -16.02 4.26 -9.59
N ASP A 209 -15.49 3.30 -8.83
CA ASP A 209 -14.05 3.15 -8.60
C ASP A 209 -13.34 2.42 -9.77
N THR A 210 -14.06 1.58 -10.52
CA THR A 210 -13.47 0.83 -11.66
C THR A 210 -13.12 1.74 -12.82
N ILE A 211 -13.92 2.76 -13.10
CA ILE A 211 -13.68 3.67 -14.23
C ILE A 211 -12.35 4.43 -14.06
N PRO A 212 -12.11 5.17 -12.95
CA PRO A 212 -10.82 5.86 -12.78
C PRO A 212 -9.64 4.90 -12.68
N PHE A 213 -9.83 3.70 -12.09
CA PHE A 213 -8.78 2.68 -12.09
C PHE A 213 -8.34 2.33 -13.52
N LEU A 214 -9.28 1.99 -14.39
CA LEU A 214 -8.97 1.61 -15.79
C LEU A 214 -8.29 2.74 -16.55
N ILE A 215 -8.78 3.97 -16.41
CA ILE A 215 -8.21 5.13 -17.10
C ILE A 215 -6.76 5.35 -16.66
N LEU A 216 -6.51 5.42 -15.35
CA LEU A 216 -5.18 5.68 -14.80
C LEU A 216 -4.20 4.53 -15.09
N PHE A 217 -4.64 3.29 -14.92
CA PHE A 217 -3.82 2.12 -15.19
C PHE A 217 -3.44 2.01 -16.67
N LEU A 218 -4.41 2.16 -17.58
CA LEU A 218 -4.14 2.14 -19.02
C LEU A 218 -3.25 3.31 -19.45
N ALA A 219 -3.46 4.51 -18.92
CA ALA A 219 -2.60 5.65 -19.19
C ALA A 219 -1.13 5.36 -18.78
N PHE A 220 -0.91 4.78 -17.59
CA PHE A 220 0.43 4.39 -17.13
C PHE A 220 1.05 3.31 -18.04
N VAL A 221 0.29 2.27 -18.39
CA VAL A 221 0.77 1.18 -19.24
C VAL A 221 1.13 1.69 -20.63
N ILE A 222 0.27 2.50 -21.26
CA ILE A 222 0.53 3.08 -22.57
C ILE A 222 1.78 3.96 -22.53
N HIS A 223 1.92 4.82 -21.51
CA HIS A 223 3.12 5.64 -21.34
C HIS A 223 4.39 4.80 -21.24
N THR A 224 4.38 3.77 -20.40
CA THR A 224 5.53 2.88 -20.19
C THR A 224 5.88 2.11 -21.48
N LEU A 225 4.90 1.63 -22.23
CA LEU A 225 5.12 0.95 -23.52
C LEU A 225 5.70 1.89 -24.56
N LEU A 226 5.18 3.11 -24.69
CA LEU A 226 5.70 4.10 -25.63
C LEU A 226 7.15 4.47 -25.32
N LEU A 227 7.51 4.66 -24.05
CA LEU A 227 8.90 4.91 -23.66
C LEU A 227 9.81 3.71 -23.99
N SER A 228 9.35 2.48 -23.73
CA SER A 228 10.11 1.26 -24.05
C SER A 228 10.35 1.12 -25.56
N LEU A 229 9.36 1.46 -26.41
CA LEU A 229 9.49 1.40 -27.87
C LEU A 229 10.44 2.47 -28.44
N ILE A 230 10.61 3.59 -27.75
CA ILE A 230 11.54 4.67 -28.18
C ILE A 230 13.01 4.30 -27.82
N HIS A 231 13.24 3.40 -26.88
CA HIS A 231 14.58 3.00 -26.42
C HIS A 231 15.07 1.66 -27.00
N ILE A 232 14.30 1.00 -27.87
CA ILE A 232 14.71 -0.14 -28.68
C ILE A 232 15.12 0.36 -30.07
#